data_3effa7236c4459196eb75e79cd2201b5
#
_entry.id   3effa7236c4459196eb75e79cd2201b5
#
_cell.length_a   1.000
_cell.length_b   1.000
_cell.length_c   1.000
_cell.angle_alpha   90.00
_cell.angle_beta   90.00
_cell.angle_gamma   90.00
#
_symmetry.space_group_name_H-M   'P 1'
#
loop_
_entity.id
_entity.type
_entity.pdbx_description
1 polymer ?
#
loop_
_entity_poly.entity_id
_entity_poly.type
_entity_poly.pdbx_seq_one_letter_code
_entity_poly.pdbx_strand_id
1 'polypeptide(L)'
;IIMPMIKKYGVKLLPVDSEHSAIFQSLNGENASDIDKILLTASGGPFRGKKREELINIQVEDALKHPNWSMGRKITIDSSTMVNKGLEVIEAKWLFDVSCDDIRVVVQPKSVIHSMVQFKDGAVIAQLGTPDMKLPIQYALTYPERRYLPGERLDFWKMSEITFEKPDMETFKGLRLAYDACREGGSMPTVLNAANEKAVALFLDRKIAYLQIADIIEECMLKHTTVKEPSLEEILEIEQKVYSYILSKYDK
;
A
#
# COMPACT_ATOMS: atom_id res chain seq x y z
N ILE A 1 -4.15 -9.58 -15.80
CA ILE A 1 -4.33 -8.95 -17.12
C ILE A 1 -3.02 -8.28 -17.56
N ILE A 2 -2.49 -7.32 -16.83
CA ILE A 2 -1.34 -6.49 -17.24
C ILE A 2 -0.02 -7.29 -17.30
N MET A 3 0.32 -8.07 -16.27
CA MET A 3 1.62 -8.77 -16.21
C MET A 3 1.85 -9.75 -17.37
N PRO A 4 0.86 -10.58 -17.81
CA PRO A 4 1.00 -11.38 -19.02
C PRO A 4 1.25 -10.55 -20.29
N MET A 5 0.63 -9.38 -20.40
CA MET A 5 0.85 -8.48 -21.55
C MET A 5 2.27 -7.90 -21.56
N ILE A 6 2.77 -7.45 -20.39
CA ILE A 6 4.15 -6.96 -20.24
C ILE A 6 5.14 -8.03 -20.71
N LYS A 7 4.97 -9.27 -20.26
CA LYS A 7 5.79 -10.40 -20.66
C LYS A 7 5.68 -10.69 -22.17
N LYS A 8 4.45 -10.67 -22.72
CA LYS A 8 4.19 -10.92 -24.14
C LYS A 8 4.85 -9.90 -25.05
N TYR A 9 4.83 -8.62 -24.67
CA TYR A 9 5.39 -7.53 -25.49
C TYR A 9 6.83 -7.16 -25.13
N GLY A 10 7.43 -7.80 -24.13
CA GLY A 10 8.82 -7.54 -23.71
C GLY A 10 9.08 -6.11 -23.23
N VAL A 11 8.05 -5.44 -22.70
CA VAL A 11 8.18 -4.06 -22.20
C VAL A 11 8.63 -4.05 -20.74
N LYS A 12 9.37 -3.02 -20.34
CA LYS A 12 9.73 -2.82 -18.92
C LYS A 12 8.62 -2.07 -18.21
N LEU A 13 8.25 -2.53 -17.03
CA LEU A 13 7.41 -1.83 -16.09
C LEU A 13 8.29 -1.19 -15.02
N LEU A 14 8.27 0.15 -14.94
CA LEU A 14 9.06 0.91 -13.98
C LEU A 14 8.14 1.45 -12.89
N PRO A 15 8.30 1.03 -11.63
CA PRO A 15 7.44 1.49 -10.56
C PRO A 15 7.70 2.95 -10.21
N VAL A 16 6.64 3.69 -9.91
CA VAL A 16 6.66 5.09 -9.50
C VAL A 16 6.32 5.25 -8.03
N ASP A 17 5.49 4.36 -7.49
CA ASP A 17 5.24 4.33 -6.04
C ASP A 17 6.58 4.23 -5.29
N SER A 18 6.74 5.05 -4.25
CA SER A 18 8.04 5.24 -3.59
C SER A 18 8.63 3.96 -3.02
N GLU A 19 7.80 3.12 -2.44
CA GLU A 19 8.18 1.84 -1.86
C GLU A 19 8.60 0.83 -2.94
N HIS A 20 7.83 0.74 -4.01
CA HIS A 20 8.13 -0.17 -5.12
C HIS A 20 9.32 0.30 -5.94
N SER A 21 9.49 1.62 -6.12
CA SER A 21 10.70 2.19 -6.67
C SER A 21 11.93 1.86 -5.83
N ALA A 22 11.81 1.90 -4.50
CA ALA A 22 12.89 1.54 -3.58
C ALA A 22 13.28 0.06 -3.70
N ILE A 23 12.30 -0.84 -3.77
CA ILE A 23 12.53 -2.27 -4.00
C ILE A 23 13.21 -2.49 -5.36
N PHE A 24 12.69 -1.87 -6.42
CA PHE A 24 13.26 -1.93 -7.76
C PHE A 24 14.72 -1.44 -7.79
N GLN A 25 15.03 -0.35 -7.07
CA GLN A 25 16.39 0.17 -6.96
C GLN A 25 17.31 -0.77 -6.17
N SER A 26 16.78 -1.43 -5.14
CA SER A 26 17.53 -2.42 -4.32
C SER A 26 17.82 -3.72 -5.07
N LEU A 27 17.07 -4.00 -6.15
CA LEU A 27 17.25 -5.15 -7.02
C LEU A 27 18.16 -4.89 -8.23
N ASN A 28 18.70 -3.69 -8.39
CA ASN A 28 19.60 -3.37 -9.50
C ASN A 28 20.90 -4.16 -9.41
N GLY A 29 21.12 -5.05 -10.38
CA GLY A 29 22.30 -5.92 -10.44
C GLY A 29 22.13 -7.23 -9.67
N GLU A 30 21.02 -7.43 -9.02
CA GLU A 30 20.70 -8.63 -8.24
C GLU A 30 19.79 -9.58 -9.01
N ASN A 31 19.80 -10.86 -8.60
CA ASN A 31 18.87 -11.85 -9.13
C ASN A 31 17.57 -11.85 -8.33
N ALA A 32 16.45 -11.75 -9.01
CA ALA A 32 15.13 -11.84 -8.37
C ALA A 32 14.91 -13.19 -7.66
N SER A 33 15.56 -14.27 -8.15
CA SER A 33 15.50 -15.60 -7.50
C SER A 33 16.18 -15.65 -6.13
N ASP A 34 16.99 -14.66 -5.78
CA ASP A 34 17.71 -14.60 -4.51
C ASP A 34 16.99 -13.79 -3.44
N ILE A 35 15.82 -13.26 -3.76
CA ILE A 35 14.93 -12.63 -2.77
C ILE A 35 14.49 -13.67 -1.75
N ASP A 36 14.71 -13.39 -0.46
CA ASP A 36 14.08 -14.11 0.65
C ASP A 36 12.80 -13.41 1.09
N LYS A 37 12.86 -12.08 1.34
CA LYS A 37 11.73 -11.27 1.75
C LYS A 37 11.79 -9.87 1.15
N ILE A 38 10.63 -9.32 0.84
CA ILE A 38 10.46 -7.88 0.66
C ILE A 38 10.05 -7.28 2.01
N LEU A 39 10.77 -6.25 2.44
CA LEU A 39 10.49 -5.51 3.66
C LEU A 39 9.89 -4.16 3.26
N LEU A 40 8.55 -4.14 3.16
CA LEU A 40 7.78 -2.98 2.73
C LEU A 40 7.60 -2.02 3.90
N THR A 41 8.14 -0.80 3.81
CA THR A 41 8.05 0.15 4.92
C THR A 41 6.74 0.94 4.90
N ALA A 42 6.30 1.34 6.07
CA ALA A 42 5.12 2.18 6.29
C ALA A 42 5.43 3.26 7.33
N SER A 43 4.83 4.45 7.21
CA SER A 43 4.91 5.45 8.29
C SER A 43 4.14 5.03 9.55
N GLY A 44 3.15 4.15 9.38
CA GLY A 44 2.19 3.76 10.41
C GLY A 44 0.96 4.67 10.47
N GLY A 45 0.92 5.73 9.66
CA GLY A 45 -0.20 6.68 9.60
C GLY A 45 -0.29 7.60 10.81
N PRO A 46 -1.31 8.51 10.84
CA PRO A 46 -1.46 9.51 11.91
C PRO A 46 -1.91 8.91 13.25
N PHE A 47 -2.41 7.69 13.26
CA PHE A 47 -2.94 7.05 14.46
C PHE A 47 -2.05 5.95 15.01
N ARG A 48 -0.80 5.88 14.55
CA ARG A 48 0.20 4.93 15.07
C ARG A 48 0.28 4.98 16.60
N GLY A 49 0.24 3.81 17.24
CA GLY A 49 0.26 3.67 18.70
C GLY A 49 -1.10 3.79 19.40
N LYS A 50 -2.15 4.24 18.72
CA LYS A 50 -3.51 4.26 19.26
C LYS A 50 -4.15 2.88 19.25
N LYS A 51 -5.10 2.67 20.17
CA LYS A 51 -5.94 1.49 20.24
C LYS A 51 -7.32 1.76 19.64
N ARG A 52 -8.05 0.69 19.28
CA ARG A 52 -9.35 0.78 18.61
C ARG A 52 -10.35 1.69 19.35
N GLU A 53 -10.35 1.64 20.67
CA GLU A 53 -11.23 2.45 21.53
C GLU A 53 -10.98 3.95 21.40
N GLU A 54 -9.72 4.34 21.15
CA GLU A 54 -9.32 5.73 20.93
C GLU A 54 -9.70 6.25 19.53
N LEU A 55 -10.09 5.35 18.62
CA LEU A 55 -10.42 5.68 17.23
C LEU A 55 -11.93 5.84 17.00
N ILE A 56 -12.78 5.60 18.00
CA ILE A 56 -14.25 5.62 17.86
C ILE A 56 -14.76 6.99 17.40
N ASN A 57 -14.15 8.06 17.91
CA ASN A 57 -14.62 9.44 17.67
C ASN A 57 -13.73 10.22 16.67
N ILE A 58 -12.89 9.52 15.89
CA ILE A 58 -12.04 10.15 14.88
C ILE A 58 -12.89 10.86 13.83
N GLN A 59 -12.55 12.11 13.59
CA GLN A 59 -13.17 12.96 12.57
C GLN A 59 -12.32 12.98 11.29
N VAL A 60 -12.92 13.42 10.20
CA VAL A 60 -12.24 13.53 8.89
C VAL A 60 -10.95 14.35 8.99
N GLU A 61 -11.01 15.47 9.74
CA GLU A 61 -9.86 16.38 9.92
C GLU A 61 -8.69 15.72 10.65
N ASP A 62 -8.95 14.78 11.55
CA ASP A 62 -7.91 14.06 12.28
C ASP A 62 -7.23 13.04 11.36
N ALA A 63 -8.02 12.32 10.57
CA ALA A 63 -7.52 11.31 9.65
C ALA A 63 -6.76 11.90 8.44
N LEU A 64 -6.99 13.18 8.13
CA LEU A 64 -6.29 13.89 7.05
C LEU A 64 -4.93 14.46 7.47
N LYS A 65 -4.50 14.32 8.73
CA LYS A 65 -3.21 14.83 9.24
C LYS A 65 -2.13 13.76 9.10
N HIS A 66 -1.54 13.62 7.89
CA HIS A 66 -0.41 12.69 7.72
C HIS A 66 0.88 13.27 8.32
N PRO A 67 1.69 12.48 9.08
CA PRO A 67 2.87 13.00 9.78
C PRO A 67 4.02 13.46 8.86
N ASN A 68 4.22 12.81 7.72
CA ASN A 68 5.42 12.98 6.89
C ASN A 68 5.12 13.47 5.46
N TRP A 69 3.93 13.20 4.92
CA TRP A 69 3.59 13.42 3.52
C TRP A 69 2.42 14.39 3.38
N SER A 70 2.51 15.28 2.38
CA SER A 70 1.36 16.05 1.90
C SER A 70 0.77 15.34 0.69
N MET A 71 -0.40 14.74 0.84
CA MET A 71 -1.03 13.88 -0.16
C MET A 71 -2.48 14.24 -0.41
N GLY A 72 -3.08 13.65 -1.44
CA GLY A 72 -4.52 13.74 -1.69
C GLY A 72 -5.35 13.17 -0.53
N ARG A 73 -6.61 13.62 -0.43
CA ARG A 73 -7.50 13.23 0.69
C ARG A 73 -7.70 11.73 0.79
N LYS A 74 -7.97 11.05 -0.32
CA LYS A 74 -8.25 9.60 -0.35
C LYS A 74 -7.07 8.79 0.17
N ILE A 75 -5.87 8.96 -0.40
CA ILE A 75 -4.67 8.21 0.01
C ILE A 75 -4.27 8.52 1.46
N THR A 76 -4.57 9.72 1.96
CA THR A 76 -4.29 10.07 3.36
C THR A 76 -5.18 9.25 4.31
N ILE A 77 -6.46 9.04 3.97
CA ILE A 77 -7.33 8.13 4.72
C ILE A 77 -6.84 6.69 4.61
N ASP A 78 -6.46 6.22 3.41
CA ASP A 78 -5.92 4.87 3.21
C ASP A 78 -4.65 4.62 4.03
N SER A 79 -3.79 5.64 4.15
CA SER A 79 -2.62 5.59 5.03
C SER A 79 -3.03 5.46 6.50
N SER A 80 -4.05 6.21 6.93
CA SER A 80 -4.54 6.19 8.31
C SER A 80 -5.12 4.84 8.73
N THR A 81 -5.76 4.12 7.79
CA THR A 81 -6.35 2.79 8.00
C THR A 81 -5.39 1.64 7.71
N MET A 82 -4.20 1.94 7.20
CA MET A 82 -3.21 1.02 6.65
C MET A 82 -3.71 0.22 5.42
N VAL A 83 -4.81 0.59 4.81
CA VAL A 83 -5.26 -0.01 3.54
C VAL A 83 -4.27 0.32 2.42
N ASN A 84 -3.73 1.55 2.37
CA ASN A 84 -2.71 1.91 1.38
C ASN A 84 -1.57 0.91 1.38
N LYS A 85 -1.01 0.63 2.55
CA LYS A 85 0.08 -0.36 2.69
C LYS A 85 -0.36 -1.76 2.29
N GLY A 86 -1.62 -2.09 2.51
CA GLY A 86 -2.21 -3.33 2.04
C GLY A 86 -2.30 -3.43 0.51
N LEU A 87 -2.71 -2.35 -0.17
CA LEU A 87 -2.72 -2.26 -1.64
C LEU A 87 -1.30 -2.39 -2.20
N GLU A 88 -0.33 -1.77 -1.55
CA GLU A 88 1.09 -1.88 -1.91
C GLU A 88 1.65 -3.31 -1.74
N VAL A 89 1.18 -4.09 -0.76
CA VAL A 89 1.51 -5.52 -0.66
C VAL A 89 1.04 -6.28 -1.89
N ILE A 90 -0.20 -6.02 -2.35
CA ILE A 90 -0.75 -6.64 -3.56
C ILE A 90 0.04 -6.21 -4.80
N GLU A 91 0.41 -4.93 -4.89
CA GLU A 91 1.23 -4.39 -5.98
C GLU A 91 2.62 -5.04 -6.02
N ALA A 92 3.31 -5.13 -4.87
CA ALA A 92 4.63 -5.75 -4.77
C ALA A 92 4.62 -7.22 -5.20
N LYS A 93 3.58 -7.97 -4.84
CA LYS A 93 3.38 -9.36 -5.31
C LYS A 93 3.45 -9.45 -6.83
N TRP A 94 2.74 -8.56 -7.53
CA TRP A 94 2.66 -8.59 -8.99
C TRP A 94 3.91 -8.02 -9.67
N LEU A 95 4.48 -6.94 -9.13
CA LEU A 95 5.65 -6.29 -9.73
C LEU A 95 6.92 -7.15 -9.62
N PHE A 96 7.09 -7.85 -8.50
CA PHE A 96 8.33 -8.57 -8.19
C PHE A 96 8.18 -10.10 -8.22
N ASP A 97 6.99 -10.58 -8.59
CA ASP A 97 6.68 -12.02 -8.71
C ASP A 97 7.01 -12.83 -7.44
N VAL A 98 6.61 -12.29 -6.28
CA VAL A 98 6.82 -12.91 -4.97
C VAL A 98 5.49 -13.32 -4.32
N SER A 99 5.54 -14.26 -3.38
CA SER A 99 4.37 -14.59 -2.57
C SER A 99 3.99 -13.45 -1.61
N CYS A 100 2.71 -13.28 -1.32
CA CYS A 100 2.27 -12.36 -0.27
C CYS A 100 2.93 -12.66 1.09
N ASP A 101 3.25 -13.93 1.37
CA ASP A 101 3.86 -14.36 2.62
C ASP A 101 5.37 -14.02 2.69
N ASP A 102 5.96 -13.66 1.54
CA ASP A 102 7.33 -13.18 1.45
C ASP A 102 7.43 -11.65 1.48
N ILE A 103 6.30 -10.96 1.61
CA ILE A 103 6.25 -9.51 1.81
C ILE A 103 5.92 -9.24 3.28
N ARG A 104 6.81 -8.53 3.98
CA ARG A 104 6.63 -8.12 5.37
C ARG A 104 6.51 -6.61 5.48
N VAL A 105 5.42 -6.14 6.06
CA VAL A 105 5.29 -4.72 6.37
C VAL A 105 6.05 -4.41 7.65
N VAL A 106 6.86 -3.35 7.60
CA VAL A 106 7.66 -2.83 8.71
C VAL A 106 7.34 -1.35 8.89
N VAL A 107 6.95 -0.95 10.10
CA VAL A 107 6.69 0.47 10.37
C VAL A 107 8.02 1.18 10.61
N GLN A 108 8.29 2.23 9.80
CA GLN A 108 9.43 3.12 9.91
C GLN A 108 8.90 4.56 10.00
N PRO A 109 8.73 5.10 11.21
CA PRO A 109 7.96 6.33 11.44
C PRO A 109 8.47 7.58 10.74
N LYS A 110 9.79 7.68 10.52
CA LYS A 110 10.41 8.84 9.86
C LYS A 110 10.29 8.82 8.33
N SER A 111 9.83 7.71 7.74
CA SER A 111 9.71 7.51 6.28
C SER A 111 11.00 7.84 5.50
N VAL A 112 12.16 7.56 6.10
CA VAL A 112 13.49 7.79 5.49
C VAL A 112 13.92 6.59 4.68
N ILE A 113 13.60 5.38 5.15
CA ILE A 113 13.77 4.14 4.39
C ILE A 113 12.46 3.90 3.64
N HIS A 114 12.53 3.90 2.31
CA HIS A 114 11.33 3.75 1.48
C HIS A 114 10.93 2.30 1.25
N SER A 115 11.85 1.34 1.28
CA SER A 115 11.66 -0.11 1.44
C SER A 115 13.00 -0.82 1.31
N MET A 116 13.00 -2.14 1.56
CA MET A 116 14.20 -2.96 1.60
C MET A 116 13.93 -4.32 0.97
N VAL A 117 14.99 -4.96 0.50
CA VAL A 117 14.98 -6.37 0.06
C VAL A 117 15.95 -7.15 0.93
N GLN A 118 15.47 -8.22 1.54
CA GLN A 118 16.28 -9.22 2.24
C GLN A 118 16.59 -10.37 1.27
N PHE A 119 17.85 -10.74 1.15
CA PHE A 119 18.31 -11.82 0.29
C PHE A 119 18.53 -13.11 1.08
N LYS A 120 18.64 -14.24 0.37
CA LYS A 120 18.80 -15.59 0.95
C LYS A 120 20.08 -15.76 1.77
N ASP A 121 21.11 -14.97 1.51
CA ASP A 121 22.34 -14.93 2.29
C ASP A 121 22.22 -14.13 3.60
N GLY A 122 21.06 -13.49 3.82
CA GLY A 122 20.77 -12.65 4.98
C GLY A 122 21.12 -11.17 4.79
N ALA A 123 21.70 -10.78 3.65
CA ALA A 123 21.93 -9.36 3.35
C ALA A 123 20.61 -8.60 3.19
N VAL A 124 20.59 -7.34 3.59
CA VAL A 124 19.44 -6.43 3.38
C VAL A 124 19.93 -5.19 2.64
N ILE A 125 19.34 -4.93 1.47
CA ILE A 125 19.58 -3.71 0.71
C ILE A 125 18.37 -2.79 0.83
N ALA A 126 18.62 -1.51 1.09
CA ALA A 126 17.59 -0.51 1.33
C ALA A 126 17.83 0.75 0.49
N GLN A 127 16.76 1.35 -0.02
CA GLN A 127 16.86 2.68 -0.59
C GLN A 127 16.36 3.71 0.43
N LEU A 128 17.18 4.73 0.65
CA LEU A 128 16.90 5.83 1.56
C LEU A 128 16.77 7.14 0.78
N GLY A 129 15.89 8.02 1.24
CA GLY A 129 15.68 9.34 0.67
C GLY A 129 14.79 10.22 1.54
N THR A 130 14.72 11.50 1.19
CA THR A 130 13.70 12.40 1.73
C THR A 130 12.32 11.98 1.19
N PRO A 131 11.22 12.19 1.94
CA PRO A 131 9.87 11.84 1.49
C PRO A 131 9.38 12.81 0.40
N ASP A 132 9.84 12.61 -0.84
CA ASP A 132 9.50 13.41 -2.01
C ASP A 132 9.31 12.51 -3.24
N MET A 133 8.12 12.54 -3.83
CA MET A 133 7.78 11.76 -5.02
C MET A 133 8.58 12.14 -6.28
N LYS A 134 9.24 13.30 -6.30
CA LYS A 134 10.09 13.68 -7.43
C LYS A 134 11.22 12.67 -7.67
N LEU A 135 11.76 12.05 -6.61
CA LEU A 135 12.84 11.08 -6.75
C LEU A 135 12.39 9.81 -7.51
N PRO A 136 11.36 9.07 -7.09
CA PRO A 136 10.92 7.88 -7.82
C PRO A 136 10.37 8.21 -9.21
N ILE A 137 9.66 9.34 -9.37
CA ILE A 137 9.15 9.79 -10.67
C ILE A 137 10.32 10.07 -11.63
N GLN A 138 11.31 10.86 -11.21
CA GLN A 138 12.47 11.16 -12.06
C GLN A 138 13.22 9.87 -12.41
N TYR A 139 13.45 8.98 -11.44
CA TYR A 139 14.17 7.75 -11.69
C TYR A 139 13.46 6.85 -12.71
N ALA A 140 12.14 6.72 -12.62
CA ALA A 140 11.35 5.97 -13.60
C ALA A 140 11.45 6.58 -15.01
N LEU A 141 11.47 7.92 -15.13
CA LEU A 141 11.55 8.61 -16.42
C LEU A 141 12.96 8.59 -17.03
N THR A 142 14.00 8.47 -16.22
CA THR A 142 15.40 8.56 -16.70
C THR A 142 16.16 7.24 -16.63
N TYR A 143 15.52 6.18 -16.10
CA TYR A 143 16.15 4.87 -15.93
C TYR A 143 16.88 4.39 -17.22
N PRO A 144 18.10 3.86 -17.13
CA PRO A 144 18.84 3.50 -15.91
C PRO A 144 19.69 4.64 -15.31
N GLU A 145 19.63 5.84 -15.86
CA GLU A 145 20.49 6.95 -15.46
C GLU A 145 19.96 7.66 -14.22
N ARG A 146 20.90 8.06 -13.34
CA ARG A 146 20.59 8.96 -12.22
C ARG A 146 20.91 10.39 -12.66
N ARG A 147 19.89 11.25 -12.70
CA ARG A 147 20.01 12.65 -13.05
C ARG A 147 20.03 13.53 -11.80
N TYR A 148 20.62 14.71 -11.90
CA TYR A 148 20.58 15.69 -10.83
C TYR A 148 19.12 16.06 -10.52
N LEU A 149 18.76 15.99 -9.23
CA LEU A 149 17.45 16.43 -8.71
C LEU A 149 17.72 17.50 -7.67
N PRO A 150 17.27 18.75 -7.87
CA PRO A 150 17.39 19.80 -6.86
C PRO A 150 16.49 19.48 -5.67
N GLY A 151 16.90 19.89 -4.47
CA GLY A 151 16.14 19.70 -3.25
C GLY A 151 16.99 19.21 -2.10
N GLU A 152 16.34 18.97 -0.97
CA GLU A 152 16.99 18.50 0.25
C GLU A 152 17.61 17.12 0.08
N ARG A 153 18.68 16.87 0.82
CA ARG A 153 19.35 15.57 0.94
C ARG A 153 19.22 15.09 2.36
N LEU A 154 19.27 13.77 2.56
CA LEU A 154 19.38 13.22 3.89
C LEU A 154 20.67 13.69 4.54
N ASP A 155 20.53 14.23 5.73
CA ASP A 155 21.64 14.65 6.58
C ASP A 155 21.80 13.64 7.73
N PHE A 156 22.72 12.70 7.55
CA PHE A 156 22.97 11.63 8.53
C PHE A 156 23.55 12.16 9.84
N TRP A 157 24.13 13.37 9.86
CA TRP A 157 24.61 14.00 11.08
C TRP A 157 23.47 14.52 11.97
N LYS A 158 22.32 14.88 11.36
CA LYS A 158 21.12 15.28 12.07
C LYS A 158 20.19 14.10 12.40
N MET A 159 20.37 12.98 11.73
CA MET A 159 19.56 11.79 11.93
C MET A 159 20.21 10.88 12.96
N SER A 160 19.84 11.06 14.24
CA SER A 160 20.42 10.33 15.36
C SER A 160 20.08 8.84 15.41
N GLU A 161 18.91 8.45 14.89
CA GLU A 161 18.42 7.07 14.96
C GLU A 161 17.41 6.76 13.85
N ILE A 162 17.33 5.49 13.49
CA ILE A 162 16.28 4.89 12.64
C ILE A 162 15.63 3.80 13.48
N THR A 163 14.30 3.89 13.65
CA THR A 163 13.53 2.94 14.45
C THR A 163 12.58 2.14 13.59
N PHE A 164 12.30 0.92 14.00
CA PHE A 164 11.35 0.02 13.35
C PHE A 164 10.36 -0.52 14.36
N GLU A 165 9.11 -0.70 13.91
CA GLU A 165 8.03 -1.27 14.72
C GLU A 165 7.27 -2.31 13.92
N LYS A 166 6.61 -3.23 14.61
CA LYS A 166 5.68 -4.16 14.00
C LYS A 166 4.34 -3.46 13.75
N PRO A 167 3.69 -3.65 12.58
CA PRO A 167 2.36 -3.09 12.34
C PRO A 167 1.32 -3.72 13.28
N ASP A 168 0.42 -2.89 13.82
CA ASP A 168 -0.72 -3.34 14.63
C ASP A 168 -1.91 -3.67 13.70
N MET A 169 -1.97 -4.93 13.24
CA MET A 169 -3.02 -5.41 12.34
C MET A 169 -4.36 -5.69 13.05
N GLU A 170 -4.38 -5.68 14.38
CA GLU A 170 -5.62 -5.83 15.17
C GLU A 170 -6.38 -4.50 15.22
N THR A 171 -5.67 -3.42 15.53
CA THR A 171 -6.25 -2.07 15.54
C THR A 171 -6.54 -1.60 14.10
N PHE A 172 -5.60 -1.81 13.18
CA PHE A 172 -5.69 -1.38 11.77
C PHE A 172 -5.95 -2.58 10.86
N LYS A 173 -7.19 -3.06 10.90
CA LYS A 173 -7.65 -4.24 10.13
C LYS A 173 -7.39 -4.13 8.62
N GLY A 174 -7.28 -2.92 8.07
CA GLY A 174 -7.12 -2.70 6.63
C GLY A 174 -5.94 -3.45 6.04
N LEU A 175 -4.79 -3.48 6.76
CA LEU A 175 -3.63 -4.24 6.32
C LEU A 175 -3.87 -5.76 6.36
N ARG A 176 -4.50 -6.28 7.41
CA ARG A 176 -4.86 -7.70 7.52
C ARG A 176 -5.78 -8.13 6.38
N LEU A 177 -6.85 -7.35 6.14
CA LEU A 177 -7.81 -7.62 5.07
C LEU A 177 -7.15 -7.65 3.69
N ALA A 178 -6.16 -6.80 3.46
CA ALA A 178 -5.41 -6.79 2.21
C ALA A 178 -4.52 -8.04 2.06
N TYR A 179 -3.87 -8.52 3.12
CA TYR A 179 -3.18 -9.80 3.08
C TYR A 179 -4.13 -10.96 2.80
N ASP A 180 -5.31 -10.97 3.42
CA ASP A 180 -6.32 -12.00 3.19
C ASP A 180 -6.80 -11.97 1.72
N ALA A 181 -7.09 -10.78 1.17
CA ALA A 181 -7.43 -10.60 -0.25
C ALA A 181 -6.29 -11.03 -1.19
N CYS A 182 -5.05 -10.73 -0.82
CA CYS A 182 -3.86 -11.10 -1.60
C CYS A 182 -3.66 -12.62 -1.67
N ARG A 183 -3.89 -13.34 -0.57
CA ARG A 183 -3.80 -14.80 -0.49
C ARG A 183 -4.94 -15.48 -1.23
N GLU A 184 -6.17 -14.99 -1.05
CA GLU A 184 -7.35 -15.49 -1.76
C GLU A 184 -7.19 -15.30 -3.28
N GLY A 185 -6.68 -14.15 -3.71
CA GLY A 185 -6.45 -13.84 -5.11
C GLY A 185 -7.74 -13.66 -5.92
N GLY A 186 -7.68 -13.96 -7.22
CA GLY A 186 -8.81 -13.81 -8.12
C GLY A 186 -9.46 -12.43 -8.08
N SER A 187 -10.76 -12.39 -7.87
CA SER A 187 -11.54 -11.15 -7.76
C SER A 187 -11.54 -10.51 -6.37
N MET A 188 -10.98 -11.14 -5.34
CA MET A 188 -11.02 -10.61 -3.97
C MET A 188 -10.30 -9.25 -3.81
N PRO A 189 -9.13 -9.01 -4.44
CA PRO A 189 -8.52 -7.67 -4.44
C PRO A 189 -9.40 -6.58 -5.05
N THR A 190 -10.22 -6.91 -6.06
CA THR A 190 -11.20 -5.96 -6.63
C THR A 190 -12.25 -5.58 -5.59
N VAL A 191 -12.77 -6.56 -4.85
CA VAL A 191 -13.75 -6.30 -3.78
C VAL A 191 -13.18 -5.43 -2.67
N LEU A 192 -11.97 -5.75 -2.21
CA LEU A 192 -11.26 -4.94 -1.21
C LEU A 192 -11.11 -3.49 -1.67
N ASN A 193 -10.62 -3.29 -2.90
CA ASN A 193 -10.42 -1.93 -3.43
C ASN A 193 -11.74 -1.19 -3.62
N ALA A 194 -12.74 -1.81 -4.24
CA ALA A 194 -14.05 -1.20 -4.47
C ALA A 194 -14.73 -0.82 -3.14
N ALA A 195 -14.68 -1.71 -2.15
CA ALA A 195 -15.25 -1.43 -0.84
C ALA A 195 -14.52 -0.27 -0.15
N ASN A 196 -13.19 -0.24 -0.21
CA ASN A 196 -12.40 0.86 0.32
C ASN A 196 -12.72 2.19 -0.36
N GLU A 197 -12.78 2.24 -1.69
CA GLU A 197 -13.12 3.46 -2.44
C GLU A 197 -14.45 4.07 -1.96
N LYS A 198 -15.50 3.25 -1.83
CA LYS A 198 -16.82 3.74 -1.40
C LYS A 198 -16.86 4.06 0.08
N ALA A 199 -16.26 3.24 0.95
CA ALA A 199 -16.24 3.52 2.38
C ALA A 199 -15.46 4.80 2.70
N VAL A 200 -14.32 5.02 2.05
CA VAL A 200 -13.55 6.26 2.21
C VAL A 200 -14.34 7.48 1.73
N ALA A 201 -15.02 7.39 0.59
CA ALA A 201 -15.87 8.47 0.10
C ALA A 201 -16.99 8.82 1.12
N LEU A 202 -17.71 7.80 1.63
CA LEU A 202 -18.76 8.00 2.65
C LEU A 202 -18.19 8.58 3.95
N PHE A 203 -17.01 8.18 4.38
CA PHE A 203 -16.35 8.78 5.55
C PHE A 203 -16.00 10.26 5.30
N LEU A 204 -15.42 10.58 4.15
CA LEU A 204 -15.09 11.95 3.77
C LEU A 204 -16.34 12.85 3.69
N ASP A 205 -17.47 12.27 3.33
CA ASP A 205 -18.80 12.91 3.31
C ASP A 205 -19.52 12.86 4.69
N ARG A 206 -18.84 12.34 5.74
CA ARG A 206 -19.35 12.23 7.12
C ARG A 206 -20.61 11.36 7.27
N LYS A 207 -20.84 10.43 6.34
CA LYS A 207 -21.98 9.50 6.37
C LYS A 207 -21.72 8.27 7.21
N ILE A 208 -20.44 7.93 7.43
CA ILE A 208 -20.01 6.81 8.28
C ILE A 208 -18.89 7.26 9.23
N ALA A 209 -18.71 6.51 10.33
CA ALA A 209 -17.61 6.70 11.25
C ALA A 209 -16.30 6.08 10.71
N TYR A 210 -15.16 6.55 11.21
CA TYR A 210 -13.81 6.11 10.79
C TYR A 210 -13.64 4.58 10.84
N LEU A 211 -14.01 3.94 11.95
CA LEU A 211 -13.87 2.49 12.11
C LEU A 211 -14.74 1.68 11.16
N GLN A 212 -15.84 2.26 10.67
CA GLN A 212 -16.74 1.58 9.72
C GLN A 212 -16.07 1.39 8.35
N ILE A 213 -15.01 2.13 8.01
CA ILE A 213 -14.28 1.91 6.75
C ILE A 213 -13.80 0.45 6.66
N ALA A 214 -13.03 -0.01 7.64
CA ALA A 214 -12.51 -1.36 7.64
C ALA A 214 -13.62 -2.42 7.85
N ASP A 215 -14.64 -2.11 8.64
CA ASP A 215 -15.77 -3.03 8.89
C ASP A 215 -16.60 -3.24 7.60
N ILE A 216 -16.79 -2.21 6.76
CA ILE A 216 -17.46 -2.30 5.45
C ILE A 216 -16.63 -3.13 4.46
N ILE A 217 -15.32 -2.94 4.43
CA ILE A 217 -14.42 -3.75 3.59
C ILE A 217 -14.54 -5.22 3.96
N GLU A 218 -14.42 -5.54 5.26
CA GLU A 218 -14.53 -6.91 5.78
C GLU A 218 -15.90 -7.52 5.43
N GLU A 219 -16.98 -6.78 5.59
CA GLU A 219 -18.32 -7.24 5.24
C GLU A 219 -18.47 -7.57 3.76
N CYS A 220 -17.95 -6.72 2.86
CA CYS A 220 -18.00 -6.95 1.42
C CYS A 220 -17.18 -8.18 1.02
N MET A 221 -15.99 -8.35 1.60
CA MET A 221 -15.14 -9.51 1.36
C MET A 221 -15.81 -10.81 1.81
N LEU A 222 -16.44 -10.83 2.99
CA LEU A 222 -17.14 -12.02 3.53
C LEU A 222 -18.36 -12.42 2.71
N LYS A 223 -19.02 -11.49 2.03
CA LYS A 223 -20.19 -11.75 1.20
C LYS A 223 -19.86 -12.16 -0.23
N HIS A 224 -18.62 -11.93 -0.64
CA HIS A 224 -18.21 -12.20 -2.01
C HIS A 224 -17.84 -13.67 -2.23
N THR A 225 -18.25 -14.23 -3.35
CA THR A 225 -17.74 -15.50 -3.83
C THR A 225 -16.65 -15.24 -4.86
N THR A 226 -15.43 -15.66 -4.57
CA THR A 226 -14.26 -15.36 -5.39
C THR A 226 -14.34 -16.02 -6.78
N VAL A 227 -14.19 -15.22 -7.82
CA VAL A 227 -13.92 -15.67 -9.18
C VAL A 227 -12.41 -15.79 -9.33
N LYS A 228 -11.89 -17.00 -9.64
CA LYS A 228 -10.44 -17.28 -9.62
C LYS A 228 -9.67 -16.51 -10.69
N GLU A 229 -10.19 -16.48 -11.91
CA GLU A 229 -9.57 -15.84 -13.08
C GLU A 229 -10.59 -14.88 -13.74
N PRO A 230 -10.89 -13.74 -13.11
CA PRO A 230 -11.91 -12.84 -13.63
C PRO A 230 -11.47 -12.16 -14.92
N SER A 231 -12.38 -12.08 -15.89
CA SER A 231 -12.21 -11.21 -17.06
C SER A 231 -12.28 -9.74 -16.65
N LEU A 232 -11.92 -8.83 -17.57
CA LEU A 232 -12.05 -7.39 -17.32
C LEU A 232 -13.51 -7.00 -17.06
N GLU A 233 -14.43 -7.56 -17.82
CA GLU A 233 -15.87 -7.31 -17.68
C GLU A 233 -16.37 -7.75 -16.30
N GLU A 234 -15.97 -8.95 -15.85
CA GLU A 234 -16.32 -9.45 -14.51
C GLU A 234 -15.73 -8.59 -13.39
N ILE A 235 -14.49 -8.08 -13.55
CA ILE A 235 -13.89 -7.14 -12.59
C ILE A 235 -14.75 -5.89 -12.47
N LEU A 236 -15.14 -5.27 -13.59
CA LEU A 236 -15.96 -4.07 -13.60
C LEU A 236 -17.37 -4.32 -13.05
N GLU A 237 -17.98 -5.46 -13.34
CA GLU A 237 -19.27 -5.85 -12.76
C GLU A 237 -19.20 -6.05 -11.24
N ILE A 238 -18.14 -6.70 -10.75
CA ILE A 238 -17.94 -6.92 -9.32
C ILE A 238 -17.77 -5.57 -8.61
N GLU A 239 -16.98 -4.68 -9.16
CA GLU A 239 -16.83 -3.32 -8.62
C GLU A 239 -18.18 -2.62 -8.48
N GLN A 240 -19.00 -2.63 -9.54
CA GLN A 240 -20.33 -1.98 -9.53
C GLN A 240 -21.30 -2.65 -8.53
N LYS A 241 -21.25 -3.99 -8.39
CA LYS A 241 -22.04 -4.71 -7.38
C LYS A 241 -21.67 -4.29 -5.95
N VAL A 242 -20.37 -4.17 -5.66
CA VAL A 242 -19.88 -3.71 -4.36
C VAL A 242 -20.32 -2.27 -4.10
N TYR A 243 -20.18 -1.37 -5.07
CA TYR A 243 -20.63 0.01 -4.97
C TYR A 243 -22.13 0.11 -4.67
N SER A 244 -22.95 -0.59 -5.44
CA SER A 244 -24.40 -0.59 -5.29
C SER A 244 -24.82 -1.13 -3.91
N TYR A 245 -24.16 -2.20 -3.45
CA TYR A 245 -24.39 -2.78 -2.13
C TYR A 245 -24.13 -1.75 -1.02
N ILE A 246 -22.96 -1.12 -1.02
CA ILE A 246 -22.57 -0.15 0.01
C ILE A 246 -23.50 1.05 0.02
N LEU A 247 -23.79 1.65 -1.15
CA LEU A 247 -24.67 2.80 -1.26
C LEU A 247 -26.08 2.48 -0.76
N SER A 248 -26.62 1.30 -1.10
CA SER A 248 -27.97 0.91 -0.65
C SER A 248 -28.10 0.81 0.88
N LYS A 249 -26.99 0.49 1.57
CA LYS A 249 -26.98 0.26 3.02
C LYS A 249 -26.54 1.48 3.83
N TYR A 250 -25.57 2.24 3.34
CA TYR A 250 -24.85 3.26 4.11
C TYR A 250 -25.04 4.69 3.59
N ASP A 251 -25.59 4.87 2.38
CA ASP A 251 -25.86 6.18 1.79
C ASP A 251 -27.35 6.53 1.94
N LYS A 252 -27.79 6.72 3.21
CA LYS A 252 -29.18 7.08 3.56
C LYS A 252 -29.26 8.51 4.05
#